data_a13a3978b68825d7ab1838e89644dffc
#
_entry.id   a13a3978b68825d7ab1838e89644dffc
#
_cell.length_a   1.000
_cell.length_b   1.000
_cell.length_c   1.000
_cell.angle_alpha   90.00
_cell.angle_beta   90.00
_cell.angle_gamma   90.00
#
_symmetry.space_group_name_H-M   'P 1'
#
loop_
_entity.id
_entity.type
_entity.pdbx_description
1 polymer ?
#
loop_
_entity_poly.entity_id
_entity_poly.type
_entity_poly.pdbx_seq_one_letter_code
_entity_poly.pdbx_strand_id
1 'polypeptide(L)'
;MLLALISSPSAAAEVTLRFAGQFPEEHSATKLMREIAEGVRTRTRGRVNIEVYPDNLLGDYTIIYEDLMRGAIDMALISIPSHFDPRLELVYLNAFVDHNVVRRNVRLDSWLSQKMDEYNTRLGVKLLGFNVEGLTGIASVKPINSPLDPKADKGLLVRIPPMHVYKSAIEAQGYRTVTMPYADAARALQEGRCDAVSSISSGAALANLKGIMKYWYQLNYSQAVESYLMSAKTWDRLSERDIAVIYGEVARASAKSLEQAKHNNKRNLKRMRQSGIRVFTYSDAELLPLRRAIVENWKGLEPVMGRQLMNDARKHFLIDAER
;
A
#
# COMPACT_ATOMS: atom_id res chain seq x y z
N MET A 1 -14.30 -48.31 43.34
CA MET A 1 -14.39 -48.10 41.88
C MET A 1 -14.51 -46.60 41.66
N LEU A 2 -13.37 -45.92 41.43
CA LEU A 2 -13.34 -44.48 41.18
C LEU A 2 -13.61 -44.24 39.68
N LEU A 3 -14.73 -43.60 39.35
CA LEU A 3 -14.95 -43.08 37.99
C LEU A 3 -14.10 -41.80 37.81
N ALA A 4 -13.06 -41.89 37.03
CA ALA A 4 -12.35 -40.72 36.54
C ALA A 4 -13.25 -39.96 35.54
N LEU A 5 -13.74 -38.79 35.91
CA LEU A 5 -14.39 -37.82 35.00
C LEU A 5 -13.30 -37.33 34.02
N ILE A 6 -13.30 -37.87 32.83
CA ILE A 6 -12.53 -37.32 31.71
C ILE A 6 -13.26 -36.04 31.27
N SER A 7 -12.75 -34.88 31.73
CA SER A 7 -13.15 -33.59 31.22
C SER A 7 -12.71 -33.51 29.74
N SER A 8 -13.63 -33.71 28.81
CA SER A 8 -13.40 -33.39 27.41
C SER A 8 -13.03 -31.90 27.32
N PRO A 9 -11.94 -31.53 26.65
CA PRO A 9 -11.64 -30.13 26.46
C PRO A 9 -12.81 -29.50 25.65
N SER A 10 -13.46 -28.52 26.25
CA SER A 10 -14.45 -27.68 25.53
C SER A 10 -13.77 -27.18 24.26
N ALA A 11 -14.26 -27.61 23.10
CA ALA A 11 -13.83 -27.04 21.84
C ALA A 11 -14.16 -25.55 21.92
N ALA A 12 -13.12 -24.69 22.01
CA ALA A 12 -13.29 -23.26 21.94
C ALA A 12 -13.98 -22.94 20.59
N ALA A 13 -14.98 -22.05 20.61
CA ALA A 13 -15.73 -21.70 19.43
C ALA A 13 -14.77 -21.28 18.30
N GLU A 14 -14.92 -21.91 17.15
CA GLU A 14 -14.13 -21.62 15.96
C GLU A 14 -14.62 -20.27 15.36
N VAL A 15 -13.71 -19.34 15.18
CA VAL A 15 -13.98 -18.04 14.54
C VAL A 15 -13.33 -18.04 13.17
N THR A 16 -14.13 -17.84 12.12
CA THR A 16 -13.60 -17.65 10.77
C THR A 16 -13.63 -16.16 10.41
N LEU A 17 -12.49 -15.64 9.96
CA LEU A 17 -12.28 -14.26 9.54
C LEU A 17 -12.08 -14.19 8.03
N ARG A 18 -12.72 -13.21 7.36
CA ARG A 18 -12.51 -12.93 5.95
C ARG A 18 -11.40 -11.90 5.79
N PHE A 19 -10.35 -12.25 5.02
CA PHE A 19 -9.19 -11.41 4.77
C PHE A 19 -9.10 -11.04 3.30
N ALA A 20 -9.53 -9.83 2.94
CA ALA A 20 -9.55 -9.31 1.58
C ALA A 20 -8.21 -8.74 1.14
N GLY A 21 -7.85 -8.90 -0.13
CA GLY A 21 -6.63 -8.36 -0.75
C GLY A 21 -6.83 -7.92 -2.19
N GLN A 22 -6.04 -6.93 -2.62
CA GLN A 22 -6.16 -6.30 -3.94
C GLN A 22 -5.26 -6.93 -5.02
N PHE A 23 -4.36 -7.84 -4.66
CA PHE A 23 -3.39 -8.42 -5.59
C PHE A 23 -3.71 -9.88 -5.91
N PRO A 24 -3.30 -10.36 -7.13
CA PRO A 24 -3.52 -11.74 -7.54
C PRO A 24 -2.70 -12.74 -6.70
N GLU A 25 -3.00 -14.03 -6.82
CA GLU A 25 -2.45 -15.11 -5.98
C GLU A 25 -0.91 -15.19 -6.03
N GLU A 26 -0.30 -14.92 -7.19
CA GLU A 26 1.16 -15.01 -7.37
C GLU A 26 1.92 -13.85 -6.74
N HIS A 27 1.22 -12.77 -6.35
CA HIS A 27 1.84 -11.59 -5.78
C HIS A 27 2.42 -11.86 -4.39
N SER A 28 3.56 -11.23 -4.06
CA SER A 28 4.24 -11.42 -2.77
C SER A 28 3.36 -11.04 -1.57
N ALA A 29 2.54 -10.00 -1.71
CA ALA A 29 1.61 -9.56 -0.66
C ALA A 29 0.56 -10.63 -0.36
N THR A 30 -0.04 -11.25 -1.40
CA THR A 30 -1.02 -12.34 -1.23
C THR A 30 -0.41 -13.56 -0.57
N LYS A 31 0.83 -13.91 -0.92
CA LYS A 31 1.56 -14.99 -0.24
C LYS A 31 1.76 -14.72 1.23
N LEU A 32 2.05 -13.46 1.62
CA LEU A 32 2.14 -13.07 3.03
C LEU A 32 0.79 -13.16 3.75
N MET A 33 -0.32 -12.81 3.08
CA MET A 33 -1.66 -13.04 3.64
C MET A 33 -1.92 -14.52 3.94
N ARG A 34 -1.53 -15.43 3.04
CA ARG A 34 -1.62 -16.88 3.25
C ARG A 34 -0.74 -17.35 4.42
N GLU A 35 0.48 -16.81 4.54
CA GLU A 35 1.39 -17.10 5.66
C GLU A 35 0.79 -16.64 7.00
N ILE A 36 0.18 -15.44 7.04
CA ILE A 36 -0.53 -14.94 8.22
C ILE A 36 -1.67 -15.90 8.60
N ALA A 37 -2.53 -16.27 7.63
CA ALA A 37 -3.65 -17.16 7.86
C ALA A 37 -3.21 -18.51 8.46
N GLU A 38 -2.20 -19.14 7.88
CA GLU A 38 -1.65 -20.41 8.36
C GLU A 38 -0.99 -20.28 9.74
N GLY A 39 -0.23 -19.19 9.97
CA GLY A 39 0.41 -18.90 11.25
C GLY A 39 -0.62 -18.71 12.37
N VAL A 40 -1.70 -17.97 12.10
CA VAL A 40 -2.81 -17.76 13.06
C VAL A 40 -3.51 -19.09 13.33
N ARG A 41 -3.89 -19.85 12.31
CA ARG A 41 -4.52 -21.16 12.47
C ARG A 41 -3.70 -22.09 13.37
N THR A 42 -2.41 -22.19 13.09
CA THR A 42 -1.48 -23.05 13.83
C THR A 42 -1.32 -22.61 15.28
N ARG A 43 -1.09 -21.32 15.55
CA ARG A 43 -0.83 -20.80 16.91
C ARG A 43 -2.07 -20.72 17.77
N THR A 44 -3.24 -20.54 17.16
CA THR A 44 -4.52 -20.60 17.87
C THR A 44 -5.06 -22.04 18.02
N ARG A 45 -4.38 -23.04 17.44
CA ARG A 45 -4.83 -24.44 17.39
C ARG A 45 -6.23 -24.57 16.76
N GLY A 46 -6.45 -23.82 15.67
CA GLY A 46 -7.73 -23.82 14.92
C GLY A 46 -8.86 -22.99 15.53
N ARG A 47 -8.67 -22.31 16.67
CA ARG A 47 -9.72 -21.43 17.21
C ARG A 47 -10.04 -20.25 16.31
N VAL A 48 -9.02 -19.70 15.64
CA VAL A 48 -9.18 -18.65 14.63
C VAL A 48 -8.70 -19.18 13.30
N ASN A 49 -9.60 -19.20 12.32
CA ASN A 49 -9.34 -19.51 10.94
C ASN A 49 -9.44 -18.23 10.11
N ILE A 50 -8.57 -18.04 9.11
CA ILE A 50 -8.60 -16.88 8.23
C ILE A 50 -8.72 -17.35 6.78
N GLU A 51 -9.80 -16.93 6.12
CA GLU A 51 -10.04 -17.17 4.70
C GLU A 51 -9.53 -15.98 3.89
N VAL A 52 -8.60 -16.23 2.98
CA VAL A 52 -7.97 -15.19 2.15
C VAL A 52 -8.69 -15.07 0.81
N TYR A 53 -9.13 -13.85 0.49
CA TYR A 53 -9.82 -13.46 -0.74
C TYR A 53 -8.95 -12.46 -1.52
N PRO A 54 -8.06 -12.93 -2.43
CA PRO A 54 -7.17 -12.07 -3.20
C PRO A 54 -7.86 -11.45 -4.41
N ASP A 55 -7.12 -10.66 -5.20
CA ASP A 55 -7.48 -10.18 -6.54
C ASP A 55 -8.82 -9.43 -6.61
N ASN A 56 -9.10 -8.62 -5.60
CA ASN A 56 -10.35 -7.86 -5.50
C ASN A 56 -11.63 -8.73 -5.52
N LEU A 57 -11.56 -10.01 -5.12
CA LEU A 57 -12.71 -10.92 -5.11
C LEU A 57 -13.88 -10.41 -4.23
N LEU A 58 -13.58 -9.62 -3.19
CA LEU A 58 -14.60 -8.99 -2.33
C LEU A 58 -14.84 -7.52 -2.67
N GLY A 59 -14.36 -7.04 -3.83
CA GLY A 59 -14.49 -5.67 -4.30
C GLY A 59 -13.17 -4.94 -4.37
N ASP A 60 -13.21 -3.72 -4.94
CA ASP A 60 -12.08 -2.78 -4.96
C ASP A 60 -11.75 -2.29 -3.54
N TYR A 61 -10.53 -1.81 -3.33
CA TYR A 61 -10.06 -1.35 -2.01
C TYR A 61 -10.96 -0.29 -1.35
N THR A 62 -11.73 0.48 -2.11
CA THR A 62 -12.68 1.46 -1.58
C THR A 62 -13.89 0.76 -0.96
N ILE A 63 -14.43 -0.26 -1.63
CA ILE A 63 -15.55 -1.10 -1.14
C ILE A 63 -15.09 -1.93 0.06
N ILE A 64 -13.90 -2.54 -0.03
CA ILE A 64 -13.33 -3.34 1.06
C ILE A 64 -13.15 -2.50 2.33
N TYR A 65 -12.67 -1.25 2.21
CA TYR A 65 -12.49 -0.37 3.37
C TYR A 65 -13.83 0.01 4.01
N GLU A 66 -14.86 0.31 3.21
CA GLU A 66 -16.21 0.55 3.70
C GLU A 66 -16.77 -0.68 4.43
N ASP A 67 -16.54 -1.87 3.90
CA ASP A 67 -16.94 -3.14 4.51
C ASP A 67 -16.20 -3.43 5.83
N LEU A 68 -14.93 -3.04 5.97
CA LEU A 68 -14.21 -3.05 7.25
C LEU A 68 -14.90 -2.13 8.28
N MET A 69 -15.24 -0.89 7.91
CA MET A 69 -15.92 0.06 8.80
C MET A 69 -17.25 -0.50 9.30
N ARG A 70 -18.00 -1.21 8.43
CA ARG A 70 -19.29 -1.84 8.78
C ARG A 70 -19.14 -3.19 9.48
N GLY A 71 -17.95 -3.80 9.46
CA GLY A 71 -17.69 -5.15 9.97
C GLY A 71 -18.23 -6.26 9.05
N ALA A 72 -18.47 -5.95 7.79
CA ALA A 72 -18.84 -6.93 6.76
C ALA A 72 -17.63 -7.73 6.25
N ILE A 73 -16.42 -7.17 6.35
CA ILE A 73 -15.13 -7.84 6.18
C ILE A 73 -14.34 -7.70 7.47
N ASP A 74 -13.58 -8.72 7.84
CA ASP A 74 -12.85 -8.77 9.11
C ASP A 74 -11.48 -8.14 9.02
N MET A 75 -10.72 -8.48 7.98
CA MET A 75 -9.35 -8.03 7.75
C MET A 75 -9.16 -7.65 6.28
N ALA A 76 -8.22 -6.75 6.03
CA ALA A 76 -7.80 -6.42 4.67
C ALA A 76 -6.30 -6.12 4.58
N LEU A 77 -5.75 -6.38 3.39
CA LEU A 77 -4.45 -5.87 2.95
C LEU A 77 -4.66 -5.07 1.67
N ILE A 78 -4.77 -3.76 1.81
CA ILE A 78 -5.18 -2.84 0.75
C ILE A 78 -4.45 -1.50 0.84
N SER A 79 -4.46 -0.76 -0.27
CA SER A 79 -4.25 0.69 -0.24
C SER A 79 -5.39 1.35 0.51
N ILE A 80 -5.12 2.38 1.31
CA ILE A 80 -6.17 3.05 2.10
C ILE A 80 -6.84 4.11 1.22
N PRO A 81 -8.17 4.06 1.03
CA PRO A 81 -8.91 5.11 0.32
C PRO A 81 -9.03 6.36 1.19
N SER A 82 -9.08 7.53 0.56
CA SER A 82 -9.06 8.82 1.26
C SER A 82 -10.41 9.57 1.27
N HIS A 83 -11.42 9.04 0.60
CA HIS A 83 -12.71 9.74 0.50
C HIS A 83 -13.48 9.79 1.84
N PHE A 84 -13.17 8.91 2.81
CA PHE A 84 -13.73 8.97 4.17
C PHE A 84 -12.96 9.95 5.06
N ASP A 85 -11.64 10.03 4.91
CA ASP A 85 -10.76 10.98 5.60
C ASP A 85 -9.50 11.22 4.75
N PRO A 86 -9.37 12.42 4.14
CA PRO A 86 -8.20 12.73 3.32
C PRO A 86 -6.85 12.62 4.04
N ARG A 87 -6.83 12.72 5.38
CA ARG A 87 -5.61 12.58 6.18
C ARG A 87 -5.00 11.18 6.11
N LEU A 88 -5.77 10.17 5.71
CA LEU A 88 -5.29 8.83 5.44
C LEU A 88 -4.29 8.76 4.27
N GLU A 89 -4.25 9.78 3.42
CA GLU A 89 -3.26 9.90 2.35
C GLU A 89 -1.84 10.19 2.87
N LEU A 90 -1.68 10.53 4.15
CA LEU A 90 -0.40 10.85 4.76
C LEU A 90 0.67 9.78 4.53
N VAL A 91 0.27 8.51 4.49
CA VAL A 91 1.17 7.38 4.25
C VAL A 91 1.86 7.43 2.88
N TYR A 92 1.32 8.16 1.91
CA TYR A 92 1.83 8.29 0.54
C TYR A 92 2.52 9.63 0.25
N LEU A 93 2.52 10.57 1.20
CA LEU A 93 2.89 11.97 0.97
C LEU A 93 4.38 12.18 0.71
N ASN A 94 5.27 11.41 1.35
CA ASN A 94 6.70 11.71 1.36
C ASN A 94 7.35 11.57 -0.03
N ALA A 95 7.94 12.66 -0.54
CA ALA A 95 8.66 12.70 -1.83
C ALA A 95 10.17 12.37 -1.69
N PHE A 96 10.74 12.52 -0.50
CA PHE A 96 12.15 12.20 -0.21
C PHE A 96 12.26 10.83 0.45
N VAL A 97 11.99 9.77 -0.32
CA VAL A 97 11.98 8.40 0.18
C VAL A 97 13.10 7.56 -0.45
N ASP A 98 13.74 6.81 0.41
CA ASP A 98 14.55 5.63 0.08
C ASP A 98 14.10 4.44 0.96
N HIS A 99 14.76 3.31 0.84
CA HIS A 99 14.42 2.13 1.64
C HIS A 99 14.64 2.31 3.15
N ASN A 100 15.56 3.19 3.58
CA ASN A 100 15.79 3.48 5.00
C ASN A 100 14.69 4.39 5.55
N VAL A 101 14.27 5.39 4.76
CA VAL A 101 13.13 6.26 5.10
C VAL A 101 11.87 5.42 5.23
N VAL A 102 11.57 4.53 4.26
CA VAL A 102 10.43 3.62 4.36
C VAL A 102 10.51 2.79 5.63
N ARG A 103 11.67 2.19 5.96
CA ARG A 103 11.88 1.41 7.18
C ARG A 103 11.53 2.19 8.45
N ARG A 104 11.90 3.47 8.53
CA ARG A 104 11.54 4.32 9.68
C ARG A 104 10.06 4.61 9.73
N ASN A 105 9.47 4.94 8.59
CA ASN A 105 8.06 5.33 8.47
C ASN A 105 7.08 4.21 8.86
N VAL A 106 7.37 2.95 8.49
CA VAL A 106 6.46 1.81 8.71
C VAL A 106 6.60 1.13 10.08
N ARG A 107 7.49 1.61 10.94
CA ARG A 107 7.54 1.14 12.34
C ARG A 107 6.25 1.56 13.06
N LEU A 108 5.66 0.68 13.83
CA LEU A 108 4.40 0.98 14.55
C LEU A 108 4.53 2.11 15.58
N ASP A 109 5.75 2.35 16.09
CA ASP A 109 6.07 3.46 17.00
C ASP A 109 6.46 4.77 16.26
N SER A 110 6.43 4.78 14.93
CA SER A 110 6.72 5.99 14.15
C SER A 110 5.58 7.00 14.22
N TRP A 111 5.91 8.29 14.05
CA TRP A 111 4.91 9.36 13.94
C TRP A 111 3.86 9.06 12.86
N LEU A 112 4.29 8.57 11.68
CA LEU A 112 3.40 8.23 10.59
C LEU A 112 2.41 7.12 11.01
N SER A 113 2.91 6.03 11.59
CA SER A 113 2.07 4.90 12.00
C SER A 113 1.07 5.30 13.08
N GLN A 114 1.48 6.12 14.04
CA GLN A 114 0.58 6.65 15.09
C GLN A 114 -0.52 7.52 14.50
N LYS A 115 -0.21 8.39 13.51
CA LYS A 115 -1.23 9.19 12.82
C LYS A 115 -2.16 8.32 11.96
N MET A 116 -1.63 7.33 11.27
CA MET A 116 -2.45 6.39 10.49
C MET A 116 -3.38 5.57 11.38
N ASP A 117 -2.91 5.12 12.55
CA ASP A 117 -3.76 4.41 13.52
C ASP A 117 -4.84 5.33 14.11
N GLU A 118 -4.49 6.56 14.48
CA GLU A 118 -5.44 7.58 14.97
C GLU A 118 -6.60 7.79 13.97
N TYR A 119 -6.28 7.99 12.68
CA TYR A 119 -7.30 8.30 11.67
C TYR A 119 -8.14 7.08 11.30
N ASN A 120 -7.52 5.89 11.17
CA ASN A 120 -8.26 4.65 10.93
C ASN A 120 -9.19 4.31 12.11
N THR A 121 -8.72 4.49 13.35
CA THR A 121 -9.52 4.18 14.56
C THR A 121 -10.80 5.04 14.63
N ARG A 122 -10.75 6.30 14.21
CA ARG A 122 -11.94 7.18 14.14
C ARG A 122 -12.99 6.66 13.16
N LEU A 123 -12.60 5.89 12.19
CA LEU A 123 -13.46 5.26 11.19
C LEU A 123 -13.85 3.82 11.55
N GLY A 124 -13.53 3.36 12.76
CA GLY A 124 -13.83 1.99 13.19
C GLY A 124 -12.94 0.91 12.56
N VAL A 125 -11.73 1.29 12.15
CA VAL A 125 -10.74 0.38 11.56
C VAL A 125 -9.46 0.42 12.40
N LYS A 126 -8.84 -0.73 12.66
CA LYS A 126 -7.56 -0.88 13.36
C LYS A 126 -6.44 -1.07 12.36
N LEU A 127 -5.35 -0.32 12.53
CA LEU A 127 -4.11 -0.54 11.80
C LEU A 127 -3.29 -1.63 12.51
N LEU A 128 -2.98 -2.71 11.80
CA LEU A 128 -2.16 -3.80 12.33
C LEU A 128 -0.69 -3.71 11.90
N GLY A 129 -0.41 -3.06 10.78
CA GLY A 129 0.92 -2.94 10.21
C GLY A 129 0.91 -2.59 8.73
N PHE A 130 2.08 -2.68 8.09
CA PHE A 130 2.24 -2.37 6.67
C PHE A 130 2.91 -3.51 5.91
N ASN A 131 2.46 -3.75 4.70
CA ASN A 131 3.19 -4.48 3.68
C ASN A 131 3.99 -3.49 2.85
N VAL A 132 5.30 -3.70 2.74
CA VAL A 132 6.20 -2.82 1.97
C VAL A 132 6.51 -3.46 0.64
N GLU A 133 6.10 -2.82 -0.45
CA GLU A 133 6.47 -3.24 -1.80
C GLU A 133 7.72 -2.54 -2.33
N GLY A 134 8.06 -1.40 -1.76
CA GLY A 134 9.21 -0.59 -2.13
C GLY A 134 8.86 0.85 -2.48
N LEU A 135 9.32 1.31 -3.64
CA LEU A 135 9.16 2.69 -4.10
C LEU A 135 8.33 2.73 -5.38
N THR A 136 7.59 3.83 -5.58
CA THR A 136 6.69 3.98 -6.71
C THR A 136 7.41 4.37 -8.01
N GLY A 137 6.77 3.98 -9.12
CA GLY A 137 7.18 4.33 -10.46
C GLY A 137 5.99 4.57 -11.39
N ILE A 138 6.30 4.70 -12.69
CA ILE A 138 5.31 4.87 -13.76
C ILE A 138 5.49 3.78 -14.81
N ALA A 139 4.42 3.02 -15.06
CA ALA A 139 4.31 2.10 -16.20
C ALA A 139 3.65 2.81 -17.37
N SER A 140 4.23 2.75 -18.58
CA SER A 140 3.70 3.47 -19.74
C SER A 140 3.70 2.63 -21.01
N VAL A 141 2.76 2.91 -21.93
CA VAL A 141 2.73 2.34 -23.29
C VAL A 141 3.48 3.22 -24.28
N LYS A 142 3.79 4.48 -23.93
CA LYS A 142 4.54 5.45 -24.73
C LYS A 142 5.78 5.94 -23.99
N PRO A 143 6.83 6.42 -24.68
CA PRO A 143 7.96 7.04 -24.01
C PRO A 143 7.53 8.35 -23.32
N ILE A 144 8.18 8.69 -22.20
CA ILE A 144 7.98 9.96 -21.50
C ILE A 144 8.98 10.97 -22.00
N ASN A 145 8.49 12.15 -22.42
CA ASN A 145 9.35 13.27 -22.81
C ASN A 145 9.99 13.92 -21.57
N SER A 146 11.31 14.17 -21.63
CA SER A 146 12.04 14.86 -20.56
C SER A 146 11.63 14.40 -19.15
N PRO A 147 11.76 13.10 -18.79
CA PRO A 147 11.14 12.53 -17.59
C PRO A 147 11.59 13.18 -16.28
N LEU A 148 12.77 13.84 -16.27
CA LEU A 148 13.36 14.47 -15.09
C LEU A 148 13.13 15.98 -14.97
N ASP A 149 12.59 16.64 -16.01
CA ASP A 149 12.29 18.06 -15.98
C ASP A 149 10.84 18.30 -15.53
N PRO A 150 10.56 18.79 -14.31
CA PRO A 150 9.20 18.99 -13.82
C PRO A 150 8.38 20.04 -14.60
N LYS A 151 9.06 20.89 -15.39
CA LYS A 151 8.41 21.96 -16.19
C LYS A 151 8.04 21.51 -17.61
N ALA A 152 8.59 20.38 -18.07
CA ALA A 152 8.30 19.88 -19.41
C ALA A 152 6.93 19.21 -19.48
N ASP A 153 6.19 19.43 -20.56
CA ASP A 153 5.03 18.59 -20.89
C ASP A 153 5.50 17.17 -21.22
N LYS A 154 5.00 16.21 -20.47
CA LYS A 154 5.36 14.79 -20.61
C LYS A 154 4.72 14.12 -21.83
N GLY A 155 3.74 14.78 -22.46
CA GLY A 155 3.00 14.25 -23.61
C GLY A 155 2.10 13.07 -23.28
N LEU A 156 1.78 12.83 -21.99
CA LEU A 156 1.04 11.66 -21.52
C LEU A 156 -0.14 12.04 -20.63
N LEU A 157 -1.20 11.25 -20.73
CA LEU A 157 -2.27 11.19 -19.75
C LEU A 157 -1.99 10.03 -18.79
N VAL A 158 -1.78 10.34 -17.51
CA VAL A 158 -1.37 9.37 -16.49
C VAL A 158 -2.52 9.01 -15.57
N ARG A 159 -2.83 7.74 -15.46
CA ARG A 159 -3.76 7.27 -14.43
C ARG A 159 -3.15 7.43 -13.03
N ILE A 160 -3.93 8.02 -12.13
CA ILE A 160 -3.64 8.09 -10.70
C ILE A 160 -4.77 7.42 -9.90
N PRO A 161 -4.50 6.94 -8.66
CA PRO A 161 -5.57 6.59 -7.73
C PRO A 161 -6.37 7.84 -7.34
N PRO A 162 -7.63 7.69 -6.84
CA PRO A 162 -8.47 8.80 -6.38
C PRO A 162 -7.96 9.37 -5.04
N MET A 163 -6.76 9.95 -5.06
CA MET A 163 -6.05 10.50 -3.90
C MET A 163 -5.41 11.84 -4.27
N HIS A 164 -5.56 12.84 -3.41
CA HIS A 164 -5.06 14.21 -3.61
C HIS A 164 -3.53 14.25 -3.65
N VAL A 165 -2.86 13.49 -2.76
CA VAL A 165 -1.39 13.46 -2.69
C VAL A 165 -0.77 12.95 -4.00
N TYR A 166 -1.38 11.95 -4.63
CA TYR A 166 -0.88 11.44 -5.89
C TYR A 166 -1.19 12.37 -7.05
N LYS A 167 -2.38 12.99 -7.05
CA LYS A 167 -2.69 14.04 -8.05
C LYS A 167 -1.68 15.17 -7.95
N SER A 168 -1.50 15.73 -6.74
CA SER A 168 -0.53 16.78 -6.46
C SER A 168 0.89 16.39 -6.91
N ALA A 169 1.35 15.19 -6.56
CA ALA A 169 2.69 14.74 -6.87
C ALA A 169 2.92 14.52 -8.37
N ILE A 170 1.97 13.95 -9.09
CA ILE A 170 2.11 13.62 -10.51
C ILE A 170 1.98 14.89 -11.36
N GLU A 171 1.04 15.79 -11.05
CA GLU A 171 0.89 17.07 -11.74
C GLU A 171 2.07 18.01 -11.50
N ALA A 172 2.66 18.01 -10.30
CA ALA A 172 3.89 18.76 -10.00
C ALA A 172 5.10 18.31 -10.83
N GLN A 173 5.07 17.11 -11.40
CA GLN A 173 6.10 16.57 -12.28
C GLN A 173 5.83 16.85 -13.78
N GLY A 174 4.78 17.62 -14.12
CA GLY A 174 4.44 18.00 -15.49
C GLY A 174 3.54 17.00 -16.24
N TYR A 175 2.87 16.08 -15.55
CA TYR A 175 1.92 15.14 -16.17
C TYR A 175 0.49 15.67 -16.13
N ARG A 176 -0.30 15.32 -17.13
CA ARG A 176 -1.76 15.39 -17.09
C ARG A 176 -2.30 14.12 -16.44
N THR A 177 -3.34 14.22 -15.60
CA THR A 177 -3.84 13.10 -14.83
C THR A 177 -5.29 12.75 -15.13
N VAL A 178 -5.62 11.46 -15.00
CA VAL A 178 -6.99 10.95 -14.94
C VAL A 178 -7.11 10.01 -13.74
N THR A 179 -8.19 10.21 -12.98
CA THR A 179 -8.42 9.47 -11.72
C THR A 179 -9.30 8.25 -11.98
N MET A 180 -8.85 7.08 -11.53
CA MET A 180 -9.64 5.85 -11.51
C MET A 180 -9.09 4.82 -10.53
N PRO A 181 -9.91 3.88 -10.02
CA PRO A 181 -9.49 2.79 -9.15
C PRO A 181 -8.38 1.92 -9.76
N TYR A 182 -7.65 1.19 -8.90
CA TYR A 182 -6.55 0.33 -9.37
C TYR A 182 -7.06 -0.85 -10.20
N ALA A 183 -8.21 -1.41 -9.85
CA ALA A 183 -8.84 -2.52 -10.58
C ALA A 183 -9.09 -2.17 -12.07
N ASP A 184 -9.34 -0.90 -12.40
CA ASP A 184 -9.59 -0.43 -13.75
C ASP A 184 -8.33 -0.09 -14.55
N ALA A 185 -7.16 -0.01 -13.91
CA ALA A 185 -5.94 0.55 -14.49
C ALA A 185 -5.46 -0.21 -15.74
N ALA A 186 -5.44 -1.55 -15.69
CA ALA A 186 -5.00 -2.38 -16.82
C ALA A 186 -5.92 -2.22 -18.03
N ARG A 187 -7.23 -2.27 -17.80
CA ARG A 187 -8.24 -2.09 -18.85
C ARG A 187 -8.18 -0.68 -19.45
N ALA A 188 -8.05 0.34 -18.62
CA ALA A 188 -7.94 1.73 -19.08
C ALA A 188 -6.71 1.96 -19.98
N LEU A 189 -5.58 1.32 -19.64
CA LEU A 189 -4.36 1.38 -20.43
C LEU A 189 -4.51 0.65 -21.77
N GLN A 190 -5.20 -0.52 -21.79
CA GLN A 190 -5.50 -1.27 -23.02
C GLN A 190 -6.46 -0.54 -23.96
N GLU A 191 -7.48 0.12 -23.40
CA GLU A 191 -8.50 0.88 -24.13
C GLU A 191 -8.02 2.28 -24.55
N GLY A 192 -6.79 2.70 -24.17
CA GLY A 192 -6.25 4.03 -24.46
C GLY A 192 -6.92 5.18 -23.69
N ARG A 193 -7.63 4.88 -22.59
CA ARG A 193 -8.19 5.90 -21.69
C ARG A 193 -7.12 6.61 -20.86
N CYS A 194 -5.92 6.04 -20.80
CA CYS A 194 -4.70 6.67 -20.31
C CYS A 194 -3.49 6.09 -21.05
N ASP A 195 -2.36 6.82 -21.03
CA ASP A 195 -1.10 6.39 -21.65
C ASP A 195 -0.16 5.73 -20.65
N ALA A 196 -0.38 5.96 -19.36
CA ALA A 196 0.47 5.45 -18.29
C ALA A 196 -0.31 5.24 -16.98
N VAL A 197 0.25 4.41 -16.10
CA VAL A 197 -0.25 4.14 -14.75
C VAL A 197 0.85 4.49 -13.77
N SER A 198 0.53 5.35 -12.80
CA SER A 198 1.47 5.79 -11.75
C SER A 198 1.08 5.27 -10.36
N SER A 199 1.91 5.58 -9.38
CA SER A 199 1.66 5.34 -7.96
C SER A 199 1.56 3.85 -7.61
N ILE A 200 2.38 3.04 -8.31
CA ILE A 200 2.46 1.58 -8.13
C ILE A 200 3.92 1.15 -7.97
N SER A 201 4.13 0.00 -7.34
CA SER A 201 5.44 -0.66 -7.25
C SER A 201 5.80 -1.37 -8.56
N SER A 202 7.08 -1.74 -8.70
CA SER A 202 7.51 -2.61 -9.80
C SER A 202 6.87 -4.00 -9.74
N GLY A 203 6.48 -4.46 -8.54
CA GLY A 203 5.80 -5.73 -8.31
C GLY A 203 4.38 -5.70 -8.84
N ALA A 204 3.60 -4.68 -8.45
CA ALA A 204 2.25 -4.46 -8.92
C ALA A 204 2.19 -4.26 -10.45
N ALA A 205 3.15 -3.50 -11.01
CA ALA A 205 3.24 -3.30 -12.45
C ALA A 205 3.47 -4.63 -13.21
N LEU A 206 4.38 -5.48 -12.73
CA LEU A 206 4.61 -6.79 -13.34
C LEU A 206 3.41 -7.74 -13.21
N ALA A 207 2.71 -7.71 -12.07
CA ALA A 207 1.56 -8.58 -11.83
C ALA A 207 0.41 -8.25 -12.80
N ASN A 208 0.10 -6.97 -13.00
CA ASN A 208 -1.11 -6.56 -13.70
C ASN A 208 -0.88 -5.92 -15.08
N LEU A 209 0.32 -5.41 -15.39
CA LEU A 209 0.57 -4.63 -16.62
C LEU A 209 1.66 -5.21 -17.52
N LYS A 210 2.25 -6.38 -17.17
CA LYS A 210 3.39 -6.96 -17.91
C LYS A 210 3.14 -7.12 -19.41
N GLY A 211 1.94 -7.53 -19.81
CA GLY A 211 1.56 -7.73 -21.21
C GLY A 211 1.17 -6.45 -21.95
N ILE A 212 1.07 -5.32 -21.25
CA ILE A 212 0.52 -4.06 -21.77
C ILE A 212 1.60 -2.98 -21.81
N MET A 213 2.32 -2.76 -20.69
CA MET A 213 3.33 -1.73 -20.58
C MET A 213 4.55 -2.01 -21.46
N LYS A 214 5.10 -0.95 -22.06
CA LYS A 214 6.33 -0.98 -22.86
C LYS A 214 7.51 -0.32 -22.15
N TYR A 215 7.23 0.55 -21.19
CA TYR A 215 8.20 1.37 -20.48
C TYR A 215 7.92 1.33 -18.98
N TRP A 216 8.98 1.32 -18.18
CA TRP A 216 8.95 1.50 -16.73
C TRP A 216 9.94 2.59 -16.32
N TYR A 217 9.46 3.58 -15.57
CA TYR A 217 10.25 4.67 -15.01
C TYR A 217 10.23 4.58 -13.49
N GLN A 218 11.37 4.26 -12.87
CA GLN A 218 11.53 4.14 -11.42
C GLN A 218 11.82 5.53 -10.86
N LEU A 219 10.79 6.32 -10.55
CA LEU A 219 10.92 7.71 -10.15
C LEU A 219 11.03 7.91 -8.62
N ASN A 220 10.71 6.91 -7.81
CA ASN A 220 10.89 6.92 -6.35
C ASN A 220 10.29 8.16 -5.65
N TYR A 221 9.11 8.62 -6.08
CA TYR A 221 8.49 9.83 -5.55
C TYR A 221 7.55 9.57 -4.37
N SER A 222 7.35 8.32 -3.98
CA SER A 222 6.58 7.91 -2.80
C SER A 222 6.93 6.47 -2.42
N GLN A 223 6.59 6.09 -1.19
CA GLN A 223 6.63 4.69 -0.77
C GLN A 223 5.41 3.94 -1.33
N ALA A 224 5.64 2.69 -1.78
CA ALA A 224 4.59 1.76 -2.16
C ALA A 224 4.34 0.84 -0.98
N VAL A 225 3.24 1.07 -0.30
CA VAL A 225 2.82 0.31 0.89
C VAL A 225 1.32 0.08 0.85
N GLU A 226 0.91 -1.08 1.34
CA GLU A 226 -0.45 -1.41 1.71
C GLU A 226 -0.54 -1.53 3.23
N SER A 227 -1.74 -1.36 3.76
CA SER A 227 -1.99 -1.47 5.19
C SER A 227 -2.68 -2.78 5.52
N TYR A 228 -2.17 -3.49 6.53
CA TYR A 228 -2.91 -4.54 7.21
C TYR A 228 -3.91 -3.90 8.15
N LEU A 229 -5.18 -4.12 7.88
CA LEU A 229 -6.30 -3.50 8.57
C LEU A 229 -7.21 -4.57 9.17
N MET A 230 -7.91 -4.22 10.25
CA MET A 230 -8.96 -5.05 10.86
C MET A 230 -10.17 -4.17 11.22
N SER A 231 -11.37 -4.67 11.03
CA SER A 231 -12.58 -4.04 11.55
C SER A 231 -12.53 -3.93 13.07
N ALA A 232 -12.85 -2.77 13.65
CA ALA A 232 -12.99 -2.62 15.10
C ALA A 232 -14.05 -3.57 15.67
N LYS A 233 -15.13 -3.85 14.92
CA LYS A 233 -16.17 -4.83 15.33
C LYS A 233 -15.62 -6.25 15.42
N THR A 234 -14.69 -6.62 14.54
CA THR A 234 -14.01 -7.92 14.62
C THR A 234 -13.02 -7.93 15.77
N TRP A 235 -12.27 -6.84 15.95
CA TRP A 235 -11.36 -6.69 17.08
C TRP A 235 -12.07 -6.91 18.43
N ASP A 236 -13.20 -6.27 18.65
CA ASP A 236 -13.94 -6.27 19.92
C ASP A 236 -14.54 -7.66 20.27
N ARG A 237 -14.73 -8.54 19.28
CA ARG A 237 -15.25 -9.90 19.50
C ARG A 237 -14.16 -10.97 19.68
N LEU A 238 -12.90 -10.64 19.45
CA LEU A 238 -11.77 -11.55 19.60
C LEU A 238 -11.22 -11.50 21.03
N SER A 239 -10.66 -12.62 21.51
CA SER A 239 -9.92 -12.62 22.77
C SER A 239 -8.60 -11.85 22.61
N GLU A 240 -8.10 -11.22 23.69
CA GLU A 240 -6.79 -10.55 23.70
C GLU A 240 -5.67 -11.49 23.25
N ARG A 241 -5.77 -12.77 23.62
CA ARG A 241 -4.82 -13.81 23.23
C ARG A 241 -4.80 -14.02 21.71
N ASP A 242 -5.96 -14.09 21.08
CA ASP A 242 -6.07 -14.30 19.63
C ASP A 242 -5.66 -13.05 18.86
N ILE A 243 -6.01 -11.86 19.36
CA ILE A 243 -5.51 -10.58 18.86
C ILE A 243 -3.98 -10.54 18.89
N ALA A 244 -3.35 -10.91 20.00
CA ALA A 244 -1.89 -10.95 20.12
C ALA A 244 -1.24 -11.91 19.10
N VAL A 245 -1.88 -13.06 18.82
CA VAL A 245 -1.42 -13.99 17.78
C VAL A 245 -1.51 -13.34 16.39
N ILE A 246 -2.65 -12.74 16.05
CA ILE A 246 -2.84 -12.06 14.74
C ILE A 246 -1.81 -10.95 14.58
N TYR A 247 -1.64 -10.10 15.59
CA TYR A 247 -0.63 -9.04 15.58
C TYR A 247 0.79 -9.57 15.35
N GLY A 248 1.14 -10.66 16.05
CA GLY A 248 2.44 -11.30 15.90
C GLY A 248 2.70 -11.85 14.49
N GLU A 249 1.68 -12.43 13.83
CA GLU A 249 1.80 -12.91 12.46
C GLU A 249 1.90 -11.74 11.46
N VAL A 250 1.08 -10.69 11.63
CA VAL A 250 1.17 -9.47 10.82
C VAL A 250 2.53 -8.79 10.99
N ALA A 251 3.04 -8.68 12.21
CA ALA A 251 4.37 -8.10 12.47
C ALA A 251 5.49 -8.87 11.75
N ARG A 252 5.43 -10.21 11.75
CA ARG A 252 6.38 -11.05 10.99
C ARG A 252 6.28 -10.82 9.49
N ALA A 253 5.06 -10.77 8.94
CA ALA A 253 4.84 -10.51 7.52
C ALA A 253 5.31 -9.09 7.12
N SER A 254 5.03 -8.08 7.94
CA SER A 254 5.50 -6.70 7.76
C SER A 254 7.03 -6.63 7.73
N ALA A 255 7.71 -7.24 8.69
CA ALA A 255 9.18 -7.30 8.74
C ALA A 255 9.75 -8.00 7.50
N LYS A 256 9.16 -9.12 7.10
CA LYS A 256 9.56 -9.89 5.90
C LYS A 256 9.39 -9.07 4.61
N SER A 257 8.26 -8.37 4.44
CA SER A 257 8.03 -7.52 3.26
C SER A 257 9.06 -6.39 3.18
N LEU A 258 9.32 -5.72 4.29
CA LEU A 258 10.29 -4.62 4.40
C LEU A 258 11.72 -5.09 4.06
N GLU A 259 12.14 -6.23 4.61
CA GLU A 259 13.45 -6.80 4.34
C GLU A 259 13.62 -7.16 2.86
N GLN A 260 12.57 -7.72 2.25
CA GLN A 260 12.58 -8.17 0.87
C GLN A 260 12.35 -7.06 -0.16
N ALA A 261 11.81 -5.91 0.22
CA ALA A 261 11.36 -4.86 -0.70
C ALA A 261 12.45 -4.44 -1.70
N LYS A 262 13.66 -4.13 -1.22
CA LYS A 262 14.80 -3.72 -2.08
C LYS A 262 15.22 -4.84 -3.04
N HIS A 263 15.28 -6.07 -2.54
CA HIS A 263 15.64 -7.24 -3.35
C HIS A 263 14.56 -7.55 -4.39
N ASN A 264 13.30 -7.50 -4.00
CA ASN A 264 12.17 -7.70 -4.88
C ASN A 264 12.13 -6.67 -5.99
N ASN A 265 12.35 -5.37 -5.68
CA ASN A 265 12.43 -4.33 -6.70
C ASN A 265 13.53 -4.64 -7.73
N LYS A 266 14.76 -4.95 -7.30
CA LYS A 266 15.87 -5.30 -8.20
C LYS A 266 15.52 -6.50 -9.10
N ARG A 267 14.92 -7.54 -8.53
CA ARG A 267 14.47 -8.73 -9.27
C ARG A 267 13.37 -8.38 -10.27
N ASN A 268 12.41 -7.56 -9.90
CA ASN A 268 11.31 -7.14 -10.77
C ASN A 268 11.81 -6.31 -11.96
N LEU A 269 12.71 -5.35 -11.75
CA LEU A 269 13.32 -4.57 -12.84
C LEU A 269 14.10 -5.47 -13.81
N LYS A 270 14.80 -6.50 -13.31
CA LYS A 270 15.46 -7.51 -14.17
C LYS A 270 14.42 -8.28 -15.01
N ARG A 271 13.32 -8.74 -14.39
CA ARG A 271 12.23 -9.46 -15.10
C ARG A 271 11.55 -8.57 -16.15
N MET A 272 11.36 -7.30 -15.89
CA MET A 272 10.83 -6.32 -16.86
C MET A 272 11.73 -6.27 -18.10
N ARG A 273 13.05 -6.09 -17.91
CA ARG A 273 14.01 -6.06 -19.04
C ARG A 273 14.01 -7.37 -19.84
N GLN A 274 13.96 -8.51 -19.16
CA GLN A 274 13.87 -9.83 -19.80
C GLN A 274 12.57 -10.03 -20.59
N SER A 275 11.51 -9.31 -20.24
CA SER A 275 10.22 -9.32 -20.96
C SER A 275 10.13 -8.25 -22.06
N GLY A 276 11.25 -7.58 -22.43
CA GLY A 276 11.30 -6.57 -23.47
C GLY A 276 10.82 -5.17 -23.05
N ILE A 277 10.52 -4.96 -21.76
CA ILE A 277 10.12 -3.65 -21.23
C ILE A 277 11.37 -2.77 -21.08
N ARG A 278 11.32 -1.54 -21.59
CA ARG A 278 12.39 -0.55 -21.42
C ARG A 278 12.32 0.02 -19.99
N VAL A 279 13.37 -0.18 -19.20
CA VAL A 279 13.42 0.19 -17.78
C VAL A 279 14.42 1.32 -17.57
N PHE A 280 13.94 2.42 -17.04
CA PHE A 280 14.71 3.60 -16.66
C PHE A 280 14.82 3.69 -15.14
N THR A 281 16.02 3.91 -14.65
CA THR A 281 16.33 4.10 -13.22
C THR A 281 17.23 5.32 -13.08
N TYR A 282 17.07 6.05 -12.00
CA TYR A 282 17.74 7.32 -11.76
C TYR A 282 18.38 7.35 -10.39
N SER A 283 19.45 8.09 -10.24
CA SER A 283 20.07 8.42 -8.96
C SER A 283 19.21 9.43 -8.18
N ASP A 284 19.45 9.54 -6.88
CA ASP A 284 18.75 10.52 -6.03
C ASP A 284 19.02 11.96 -6.48
N ALA A 285 20.25 12.25 -6.96
CA ALA A 285 20.61 13.55 -7.52
C ALA A 285 19.80 13.91 -8.77
N GLU A 286 19.60 12.95 -9.68
CA GLU A 286 18.77 13.15 -10.88
C GLU A 286 17.30 13.34 -10.54
N LEU A 287 16.80 12.71 -9.47
CA LEU A 287 15.40 12.83 -9.04
C LEU A 287 15.11 14.08 -8.22
N LEU A 288 16.15 14.80 -7.76
CA LEU A 288 16.00 15.95 -6.87
C LEU A 288 15.09 17.06 -7.42
N PRO A 289 15.15 17.47 -8.72
CA PRO A 289 14.24 18.46 -9.26
C PRO A 289 12.76 18.07 -9.15
N LEU A 290 12.44 16.81 -9.43
CA LEU A 290 11.06 16.28 -9.31
C LEU A 290 10.59 16.28 -7.84
N ARG A 291 11.42 15.82 -6.93
CA ARG A 291 11.12 15.77 -5.49
C ARG A 291 10.85 17.17 -4.92
N ARG A 292 11.66 18.17 -5.31
CA ARG A 292 11.45 19.57 -4.91
C ARG A 292 10.13 20.11 -5.43
N ALA A 293 9.81 19.90 -6.70
CA ALA A 293 8.56 20.33 -7.30
C ALA A 293 7.34 19.73 -6.58
N ILE A 294 7.40 18.44 -6.19
CA ILE A 294 6.35 17.78 -5.41
C ILE A 294 6.16 18.46 -4.05
N VAL A 295 7.25 18.71 -3.31
CA VAL A 295 7.18 19.32 -1.96
C VAL A 295 6.69 20.78 -2.02
N GLU A 296 7.11 21.55 -3.03
CA GLU A 296 6.61 22.90 -3.26
C GLU A 296 5.09 22.91 -3.46
N ASN A 297 4.56 21.87 -4.13
CA ASN A 297 3.12 21.72 -4.39
C ASN A 297 2.30 21.26 -3.17
N TRP A 298 2.93 20.87 -2.04
CA TRP A 298 2.23 20.45 -0.82
C TRP A 298 1.34 21.55 -0.20
N LYS A 299 1.59 22.83 -0.52
CA LYS A 299 0.69 23.93 -0.11
C LYS A 299 -0.74 23.73 -0.61
N GLY A 300 -0.90 23.15 -1.79
CA GLY A 300 -2.21 22.83 -2.36
C GLY A 300 -2.98 21.72 -1.60
N LEU A 301 -2.30 20.96 -0.73
CA LEU A 301 -2.92 19.92 0.09
C LEU A 301 -3.43 20.45 1.45
N GLU A 302 -3.01 21.63 1.87
CA GLU A 302 -3.41 22.21 3.18
C GLU A 302 -4.93 22.37 3.35
N PRO A 303 -5.72 22.78 2.34
CA PRO A 303 -7.18 22.84 2.46
C PRO A 303 -7.84 21.48 2.68
N VAL A 304 -7.21 20.41 2.20
CA VAL A 304 -7.75 19.03 2.23
C VAL A 304 -7.30 18.29 3.47
N MET A 305 -6.00 18.32 3.79
CA MET A 305 -5.40 17.55 4.89
C MET A 305 -5.30 18.33 6.20
N GLY A 306 -5.47 19.64 6.14
CA GLY A 306 -5.30 20.55 7.28
C GLY A 306 -3.87 21.09 7.41
N ARG A 307 -3.77 22.42 7.65
CA ARG A 307 -2.48 23.13 7.74
C ARG A 307 -1.55 22.55 8.82
N GLN A 308 -2.10 22.22 9.99
CA GLN A 308 -1.29 21.69 11.09
C GLN A 308 -0.64 20.35 10.70
N LEU A 309 -1.42 19.41 10.13
CA LEU A 309 -0.90 18.12 9.69
C LEU A 309 0.19 18.28 8.62
N MET A 310 -0.02 19.20 7.65
CA MET A 310 0.96 19.47 6.61
C MET A 310 2.26 20.09 7.16
N ASN A 311 2.17 20.94 8.18
CA ASN A 311 3.35 21.49 8.87
C ASN A 311 4.12 20.39 9.62
N ASP A 312 3.41 19.49 10.30
CA ASP A 312 4.04 18.37 11.00
C ASP A 312 4.64 17.36 10.00
N ALA A 313 3.97 17.09 8.88
CA ALA A 313 4.51 16.27 7.81
C ALA A 313 5.83 16.84 7.24
N ARG A 314 5.91 18.16 7.02
CA ARG A 314 7.17 18.81 6.61
C ARG A 314 8.29 18.55 7.60
N LYS A 315 8.03 18.72 8.91
CA LYS A 315 9.04 18.46 9.96
C LYS A 315 9.51 17.01 9.96
N HIS A 316 8.60 16.04 9.78
CA HIS A 316 8.95 14.61 9.87
C HIS A 316 9.55 14.04 8.59
N PHE A 317 9.09 14.50 7.41
CA PHE A 317 9.51 13.93 6.14
C PHE A 317 10.69 14.65 5.49
N LEU A 318 10.93 15.92 5.80
CA LEU A 318 11.99 16.71 5.15
C LEU A 318 13.29 16.79 5.96
N ILE A 319 13.37 16.20 7.14
CA ILE A 319 14.60 16.12 7.94
C ILE A 319 15.79 15.57 7.14
N ASP A 320 15.53 14.61 6.25
CA ASP A 320 16.58 13.99 5.42
C ASP A 320 16.78 14.69 4.07
N ALA A 321 15.92 15.63 3.70
CA ALA A 321 16.05 16.36 2.43
C ALA A 321 17.15 17.45 2.46
N GLU A 322 17.58 17.84 3.66
CA GLU A 322 18.63 18.84 3.89
C GLU A 322 20.02 18.20 4.08
N ARG A 323 20.10 16.87 4.11
CA ARG A 323 21.34 16.07 4.15
C ARG A 323 21.69 15.52 2.78
#